data_35c5daca8aa652a9ed47b8fef5e8a7af
#
_entry.id   35c5daca8aa652a9ed47b8fef5e8a7af
#
_cell.length_a   1.000
_cell.length_b   1.000
_cell.length_c   1.000
_cell.angle_alpha   90.00
_cell.angle_beta   90.00
_cell.angle_gamma   90.00
#
_symmetry.space_group_name_H-M   'P 1'
#
loop_
_entity.id
_entity.type
_entity.pdbx_description
1 polymer ?
#
loop_
_entity_poly.entity_id
_entity_poly.type
_entity_poly.pdbx_seq_one_letter_code
_entity_poly.pdbx_strand_id
1 'polypeptide(L)'
;MRLNRLFSVAMLSIIFGGTASAQQPYGGCWHPEHVKNWSPETDKNAKFNRSKVPLAKRFKEPTLMKANKNQFYEGQVCNATILFPTCSSCPSQGANNFLGYQPTYWQYMDKLVYWAGSASEGIIIPPPAPSTDAAHQSGVKSLGQIFFPPYAFGGNQAWVREMLTKENGSYIFAKKLYEIAKYMGFDGWFINQESGGSTLSEWAGFIKEFNALADADGNSHMEIQWYNASGSPSPTILKSHKNTSQFLEYGANGDYRGQASQLGCT
;
A
#
# COMPACT_ATOMS: atom_id res chain seq x y z
N MET A 1 12.05 -15.73 -82.73
CA MET A 1 12.72 -15.79 -81.41
C MET A 1 12.38 -14.51 -80.66
N ARG A 2 11.43 -14.56 -79.72
CA ARG A 2 11.05 -13.40 -78.89
C ARG A 2 11.61 -13.60 -77.49
N LEU A 3 12.51 -12.71 -77.09
CA LEU A 3 13.15 -12.69 -75.77
C LEU A 3 12.23 -11.98 -74.79
N ASN A 4 11.61 -12.71 -73.89
CA ASN A 4 10.83 -12.15 -72.78
C ASN A 4 11.79 -11.65 -71.74
N ARG A 5 11.84 -10.35 -71.52
CA ARG A 5 12.53 -9.73 -70.33
C ARG A 5 11.58 -9.76 -69.15
N LEU A 6 11.88 -10.60 -68.17
CA LEU A 6 11.29 -10.58 -66.84
C LEU A 6 11.93 -9.43 -66.06
N PHE A 7 11.15 -8.41 -65.74
CA PHE A 7 11.53 -7.39 -64.79
C PHE A 7 11.18 -7.92 -63.39
N SER A 8 12.20 -8.32 -62.64
CA SER A 8 12.07 -8.57 -61.22
C SER A 8 12.05 -7.24 -60.47
N VAL A 9 10.87 -6.86 -59.97
CA VAL A 9 10.74 -5.75 -59.00
C VAL A 9 11.12 -6.27 -57.64
N ALA A 10 12.33 -5.97 -57.17
CA ALA A 10 12.73 -6.19 -55.80
C ALA A 10 12.05 -5.13 -54.94
N MET A 11 11.02 -5.54 -54.21
CA MET A 11 10.38 -4.70 -53.20
C MET A 11 11.31 -4.66 -51.98
N LEU A 12 12.05 -3.57 -51.84
CA LEU A 12 12.87 -3.31 -50.66
C LEU A 12 11.94 -2.89 -49.48
N SER A 13 11.51 -3.85 -48.70
CA SER A 13 10.77 -3.58 -47.47
C SER A 13 11.75 -3.02 -46.42
N ILE A 14 11.80 -1.71 -46.32
CA ILE A 14 12.50 -1.04 -45.22
C ILE A 14 11.65 -1.29 -43.96
N ILE A 15 12.01 -2.31 -43.20
CA ILE A 15 11.50 -2.51 -41.83
C ILE A 15 12.15 -1.42 -40.98
N PHE A 16 11.43 -0.34 -40.76
CA PHE A 16 11.74 0.56 -39.68
C PHE A 16 11.49 -0.21 -38.36
N GLY A 17 12.50 -0.94 -37.91
CA GLY A 17 12.58 -1.47 -36.58
C GLY A 17 12.78 -0.32 -35.59
N GLY A 18 11.78 0.54 -35.45
CA GLY A 18 11.69 1.38 -34.28
C GLY A 18 11.55 0.44 -33.12
N THR A 19 12.57 0.36 -32.26
CA THR A 19 12.44 -0.19 -30.93
C THR A 19 11.42 0.69 -30.22
N ALA A 20 10.15 0.31 -30.30
CA ALA A 20 9.15 0.83 -29.39
C ALA A 20 9.57 0.34 -28.02
N SER A 21 10.38 1.13 -27.33
CA SER A 21 10.60 0.98 -25.89
C SER A 21 9.25 1.30 -25.26
N ALA A 22 8.43 0.27 -25.12
CA ALA A 22 7.20 0.39 -24.38
C ALA A 22 7.62 0.71 -22.94
N GLN A 23 7.51 1.98 -22.57
CA GLN A 23 7.72 2.40 -21.19
C GLN A 23 6.71 1.63 -20.34
N GLN A 24 7.21 0.80 -19.43
CA GLN A 24 6.35 0.11 -18.50
C GLN A 24 5.61 1.16 -17.63
N PRO A 25 4.31 0.95 -17.39
CA PRO A 25 3.60 1.82 -16.46
C PRO A 25 4.21 1.68 -15.07
N TYR A 26 4.36 2.80 -14.38
CA TYR A 26 4.87 2.82 -13.00
C TYR A 26 3.72 2.78 -12.01
N GLY A 27 4.02 2.27 -10.81
CA GLY A 27 3.16 2.39 -9.63
C GLY A 27 2.97 3.84 -9.21
N GLY A 28 1.93 4.11 -8.42
CA GLY A 28 1.73 5.43 -7.83
C GLY A 28 2.83 5.73 -6.81
N CYS A 29 3.33 6.96 -6.85
CA CYS A 29 4.29 7.46 -5.88
C CYS A 29 4.08 8.98 -5.80
N TRP A 30 3.38 9.44 -4.78
CA TRP A 30 2.82 10.79 -4.76
C TRP A 30 3.15 11.57 -3.50
N HIS A 31 3.21 12.88 -3.64
CA HIS A 31 3.02 13.84 -2.55
C HIS A 31 1.55 14.27 -2.46
N PRO A 32 1.10 14.90 -1.37
CA PRO A 32 -0.30 15.29 -1.19
C PRO A 32 -0.88 16.10 -2.35
N GLU A 33 -0.13 17.05 -2.90
CA GLU A 33 -0.55 17.88 -4.03
C GLU A 33 -0.94 17.06 -5.29
N HIS A 34 -0.29 15.90 -5.51
CA HIS A 34 -0.61 15.02 -6.63
C HIS A 34 -1.91 14.25 -6.41
N VAL A 35 -2.21 13.92 -5.15
CA VAL A 35 -3.40 13.13 -4.77
C VAL A 35 -4.65 13.98 -4.72
N LYS A 36 -4.54 15.25 -4.37
CA LYS A 36 -5.70 16.16 -4.23
C LYS A 36 -6.61 16.13 -5.46
N ASN A 37 -6.03 16.10 -6.65
CA ASN A 37 -6.74 16.10 -7.94
C ASN A 37 -6.69 14.74 -8.65
N TRP A 38 -6.30 13.68 -7.94
CA TRP A 38 -6.23 12.36 -8.54
C TRP A 38 -7.62 11.85 -8.93
N SER A 39 -7.69 11.27 -10.11
CA SER A 39 -8.78 10.42 -10.57
C SER A 39 -8.25 9.37 -11.52
N PRO A 40 -8.99 8.29 -11.79
CA PRO A 40 -8.58 7.29 -12.78
C PRO A 40 -8.34 7.86 -14.18
N GLU A 41 -9.01 8.96 -14.51
CA GLU A 41 -8.91 9.64 -15.82
C GLU A 41 -7.67 10.52 -15.90
N THR A 42 -7.25 11.12 -14.79
CA THR A 42 -6.06 11.98 -14.72
C THR A 42 -4.77 11.19 -14.58
N ASP A 43 -4.81 10.01 -13.96
CA ASP A 43 -3.68 9.11 -13.84
C ASP A 43 -3.67 8.06 -14.96
N LYS A 44 -2.91 8.34 -16.02
CA LYS A 44 -2.78 7.46 -17.20
C LYS A 44 -2.29 6.03 -16.87
N ASN A 45 -1.65 5.85 -15.71
CA ASN A 45 -1.14 4.56 -15.24
C ASN A 45 -2.11 3.82 -14.32
N ALA A 46 -3.16 4.48 -13.81
CA ALA A 46 -4.08 3.92 -12.83
C ALA A 46 -4.67 2.56 -13.27
N LYS A 47 -5.04 2.43 -14.54
CA LYS A 47 -5.60 1.18 -15.09
C LYS A 47 -4.65 -0.02 -15.00
N PHE A 48 -3.34 0.20 -14.99
CA PHE A 48 -2.31 -0.84 -14.88
C PHE A 48 -1.96 -1.16 -13.43
N ASN A 49 -2.30 -0.26 -12.51
CA ASN A 49 -2.09 -0.43 -11.06
C ASN A 49 -3.30 -1.04 -10.35
N ARG A 50 -4.25 -1.56 -11.10
CA ARG A 50 -5.51 -2.07 -10.57
C ARG A 50 -5.47 -3.58 -10.41
N SER A 51 -5.59 -4.05 -9.17
CA SER A 51 -5.93 -5.43 -8.86
C SER A 51 -7.42 -5.70 -9.19
N LYS A 52 -7.69 -6.88 -9.72
CA LYS A 52 -9.06 -7.37 -9.97
C LYS A 52 -9.33 -8.68 -9.22
N VAL A 53 -8.36 -9.13 -8.44
CA VAL A 53 -8.47 -10.34 -7.63
C VAL A 53 -9.17 -9.98 -6.32
N PRO A 54 -10.34 -10.54 -6.02
CA PRO A 54 -11.02 -10.29 -4.77
C PRO A 54 -10.24 -10.92 -3.61
N LEU A 55 -10.32 -10.29 -2.43
CA LEU A 55 -9.72 -10.85 -1.22
C LEU A 55 -10.38 -12.20 -0.90
N ALA A 56 -9.60 -13.27 -1.00
CA ALA A 56 -10.08 -14.61 -0.69
C ALA A 56 -10.38 -14.75 0.81
N LYS A 57 -11.34 -15.61 1.11
CA LYS A 57 -11.60 -15.97 2.50
C LYS A 57 -10.39 -16.72 3.04
N ARG A 58 -9.81 -16.19 4.14
CA ARG A 58 -8.71 -16.86 4.80
C ARG A 58 -9.13 -18.21 5.33
N PHE A 59 -8.38 -19.23 4.99
CA PHE A 59 -8.58 -20.56 5.55
C PHE A 59 -8.21 -20.54 7.04
N LYS A 60 -9.18 -20.89 7.87
CA LYS A 60 -8.98 -21.10 9.31
C LYS A 60 -9.45 -22.52 9.62
N GLU A 61 -8.50 -23.40 9.83
CA GLU A 61 -8.79 -24.78 10.23
C GLU A 61 -8.87 -24.85 11.76
N PRO A 62 -10.05 -24.97 12.35
CA PRO A 62 -10.19 -24.95 13.81
C PRO A 62 -9.68 -26.24 14.47
N THR A 63 -9.46 -27.30 13.69
CA THR A 63 -8.99 -28.58 14.21
C THR A 63 -7.46 -28.71 14.27
N LEU A 64 -6.74 -27.80 13.62
CA LEU A 64 -5.27 -27.80 13.69
C LEU A 64 -4.82 -27.46 15.11
N MET A 65 -3.96 -28.32 15.64
CA MET A 65 -3.31 -28.08 16.93
C MET A 65 -2.45 -26.81 16.83
N LYS A 66 -2.61 -25.92 17.79
CA LYS A 66 -1.74 -24.76 17.93
C LYS A 66 -0.34 -25.21 18.29
N ALA A 67 0.69 -24.65 17.63
CA ALA A 67 2.08 -24.87 18.01
C ALA A 67 2.34 -24.38 19.45
N ASN A 68 1.68 -23.31 19.86
CA ASN A 68 1.65 -22.82 21.23
C ASN A 68 0.21 -22.87 21.75
N LYS A 69 -0.02 -23.62 22.84
CA LYS A 69 -1.35 -23.74 23.47
C LYS A 69 -1.92 -22.41 23.94
N ASN A 70 -1.06 -21.44 24.26
CA ASN A 70 -1.41 -20.10 24.71
C ASN A 70 -1.54 -19.10 23.56
N GLN A 71 -1.48 -19.53 22.31
CA GLN A 71 -1.63 -18.65 21.17
C GLN A 71 -3.05 -18.07 21.11
N PHE A 72 -3.15 -16.74 21.11
CA PHE A 72 -4.40 -16.04 20.85
C PHE A 72 -4.64 -15.91 19.36
N TYR A 73 -5.88 -16.14 18.92
CA TYR A 73 -6.23 -16.03 17.50
C TYR A 73 -6.46 -14.58 17.05
N GLU A 74 -6.57 -13.65 18.00
CA GLU A 74 -6.77 -12.23 17.71
C GLU A 74 -5.48 -11.52 17.30
N GLY A 75 -4.33 -12.12 17.58
CA GLY A 75 -3.05 -11.61 17.11
C GLY A 75 -2.97 -11.62 15.59
N GLN A 76 -2.58 -10.49 15.00
CA GLN A 76 -2.40 -10.36 13.56
C GLN A 76 -0.92 -10.12 13.24
N VAL A 77 -0.42 -10.81 12.21
CA VAL A 77 0.91 -10.59 11.68
C VAL A 77 0.83 -9.65 10.48
N CYS A 78 1.46 -8.49 10.62
CA CYS A 78 1.64 -7.54 9.53
C CYS A 78 3.08 -7.65 9.00
N ASN A 79 3.21 -7.95 7.73
CA ASN A 79 4.50 -7.93 7.04
C ASN A 79 4.65 -6.60 6.29
N ALA A 80 5.51 -5.72 6.79
CA ALA A 80 5.89 -4.49 6.10
C ALA A 80 7.20 -4.78 5.35
N THR A 81 7.14 -4.80 4.02
CA THR A 81 8.28 -5.20 3.19
C THR A 81 8.50 -4.28 2.00
N ILE A 82 9.77 -4.05 1.70
CA ILE A 82 10.21 -3.35 0.49
C ILE A 82 10.17 -4.36 -0.65
N LEU A 83 9.18 -4.22 -1.55
CA LEU A 83 9.05 -5.11 -2.71
C LEU A 83 10.00 -4.70 -3.84
N PHE A 84 10.30 -3.40 -3.95
CA PHE A 84 11.18 -2.84 -4.98
C PHE A 84 12.15 -1.82 -4.38
N PRO A 85 13.34 -1.64 -4.97
CA PRO A 85 14.36 -0.72 -4.45
C PRO A 85 13.91 0.75 -4.41
N THR A 86 13.05 1.17 -5.34
CA THR A 86 12.50 2.53 -5.41
C THR A 86 11.01 2.46 -5.73
N CYS A 87 10.23 3.40 -5.22
CA CYS A 87 8.79 3.46 -5.53
C CYS A 87 8.52 4.20 -6.84
N SER A 88 9.29 5.23 -7.16
CA SER A 88 9.10 6.06 -8.35
C SER A 88 9.37 5.33 -9.67
N SER A 89 10.14 4.25 -9.63
CA SER A 89 10.46 3.40 -10.79
C SER A 89 9.92 1.96 -10.65
N CYS A 90 9.05 1.72 -9.69
CA CYS A 90 8.41 0.43 -9.49
C CYS A 90 7.46 0.13 -10.67
N PRO A 91 7.73 -0.91 -11.47
CA PRO A 91 6.84 -1.29 -12.55
C PRO A 91 5.54 -1.87 -11.99
N SER A 92 4.40 -1.36 -12.47
CA SER A 92 3.07 -1.75 -11.97
C SER A 92 2.68 -3.19 -12.31
N GLN A 93 3.34 -3.81 -13.28
CA GLN A 93 3.05 -5.17 -13.76
C GLN A 93 4.21 -6.15 -13.57
N GLY A 94 5.16 -5.80 -12.71
CA GLY A 94 6.36 -6.59 -12.46
C GLY A 94 7.50 -6.26 -13.43
N ALA A 95 8.66 -6.87 -13.19
CA ALA A 95 9.88 -6.66 -13.96
C ALA A 95 10.40 -7.98 -14.53
N ASN A 96 11.21 -7.89 -15.59
CA ASN A 96 11.83 -9.07 -16.22
C ASN A 96 12.87 -9.76 -15.33
N ASN A 97 13.39 -9.00 -14.35
CA ASN A 97 14.37 -9.48 -13.38
C ASN A 97 13.81 -9.38 -11.98
N PHE A 98 14.26 -10.27 -11.09
CA PHE A 98 13.94 -10.15 -9.67
C PHE A 98 14.75 -8.99 -9.09
N LEU A 99 14.05 -7.89 -8.74
CA LEU A 99 14.67 -6.66 -8.26
C LEU A 99 14.34 -6.32 -6.80
N GLY A 100 13.65 -7.18 -6.10
CA GLY A 100 13.17 -6.88 -4.76
C GLY A 100 12.95 -8.11 -3.91
N TYR A 101 12.10 -7.99 -2.90
CA TYR A 101 11.76 -9.06 -1.98
C TYR A 101 10.37 -9.62 -2.30
N GLN A 102 10.29 -10.95 -2.38
CA GLN A 102 9.02 -11.63 -2.64
C GLN A 102 8.55 -12.33 -1.37
N PRO A 103 7.35 -11.99 -0.85
CA PRO A 103 6.74 -12.74 0.23
C PRO A 103 6.46 -14.20 -0.20
N THR A 104 6.81 -15.17 0.66
CA THR A 104 6.62 -16.60 0.38
C THR A 104 5.79 -17.30 1.42
N TYR A 105 5.67 -16.75 2.62
CA TYR A 105 5.00 -17.39 3.75
C TYR A 105 3.64 -16.76 4.03
N TRP A 106 2.78 -16.70 3.01
CA TRP A 106 1.45 -16.07 3.06
C TRP A 106 0.57 -16.61 4.19
N GLN A 107 0.72 -17.89 4.54
CA GLN A 107 -0.08 -18.54 5.59
C GLN A 107 0.17 -17.95 6.99
N TYR A 108 1.29 -17.29 7.21
CA TYR A 108 1.64 -16.70 8.51
C TYR A 108 1.34 -15.22 8.64
N MET A 109 0.93 -14.55 7.57
CA MET A 109 0.64 -13.13 7.61
C MET A 109 -0.84 -12.84 7.39
N ASP A 110 -1.36 -11.85 8.07
CA ASP A 110 -2.72 -11.34 7.90
C ASP A 110 -2.78 -10.14 6.97
N LYS A 111 -1.69 -9.38 6.92
CA LYS A 111 -1.56 -8.15 6.14
C LYS A 111 -0.18 -8.06 5.53
N LEU A 112 -0.15 -7.53 4.29
CA LEU A 112 1.05 -7.10 3.60
C LEU A 112 0.98 -5.59 3.44
N VAL A 113 1.97 -4.88 3.94
CA VAL A 113 2.19 -3.45 3.67
C VAL A 113 3.32 -3.33 2.65
N TYR A 114 3.06 -2.65 1.55
CA TYR A 114 4.14 -2.24 0.65
C TYR A 114 4.91 -1.10 1.30
N TRP A 115 6.01 -1.46 1.99
CA TRP A 115 6.89 -0.50 2.64
C TRP A 115 7.73 0.23 1.60
N ALA A 116 7.36 1.47 1.28
CA ALA A 116 8.00 2.26 0.25
C ALA A 116 7.82 3.76 0.51
N GLY A 117 8.47 4.56 -0.30
CA GLY A 117 8.38 6.01 -0.24
C GLY A 117 9.52 6.68 0.51
N SER A 118 9.73 7.93 0.15
CA SER A 118 10.71 8.81 0.76
C SER A 118 10.31 10.26 0.53
N ALA A 119 10.97 11.17 1.24
CA ALA A 119 10.74 12.60 1.04
C ALA A 119 11.00 13.07 -0.40
N SER A 120 11.89 12.40 -1.14
CA SER A 120 12.28 12.76 -2.52
C SER A 120 11.45 12.07 -3.60
N GLU A 121 10.94 10.86 -3.34
CA GLU A 121 10.20 10.09 -4.36
C GLU A 121 8.70 10.32 -4.27
N GLY A 122 8.17 10.37 -3.05
CA GLY A 122 6.75 10.47 -2.72
C GLY A 122 6.47 9.79 -1.39
N ILE A 123 5.38 10.20 -0.74
CA ILE A 123 5.00 9.73 0.59
C ILE A 123 3.69 8.93 0.61
N ILE A 124 2.97 8.90 -0.50
CA ILE A 124 1.69 8.19 -0.65
C ILE A 124 1.85 7.15 -1.75
N ILE A 125 1.92 5.89 -1.37
CA ILE A 125 2.31 4.80 -2.27
C ILE A 125 1.28 3.66 -2.19
N PRO A 126 0.48 3.43 -3.24
CA PRO A 126 -0.35 2.25 -3.35
C PRO A 126 0.51 0.99 -3.57
N PRO A 127 0.05 -0.20 -3.18
CA PRO A 127 0.77 -1.42 -3.45
C PRO A 127 0.71 -1.75 -4.95
N PRO A 128 1.73 -2.38 -5.52
CA PRO A 128 1.70 -2.88 -6.89
C PRO A 128 0.56 -3.90 -7.09
N ALA A 129 -0.16 -3.84 -8.21
CA ALA A 129 -1.26 -4.75 -8.49
C ALA A 129 -0.87 -6.24 -8.39
N PRO A 130 0.27 -6.72 -8.92
CA PRO A 130 0.66 -8.12 -8.78
C PRO A 130 0.87 -8.57 -7.32
N SER A 131 1.36 -7.69 -6.45
CA SER A 131 1.52 -8.01 -5.02
C SER A 131 0.17 -8.08 -4.31
N THR A 132 -0.76 -7.20 -4.67
CA THR A 132 -2.14 -7.25 -4.19
C THR A 132 -2.84 -8.52 -4.66
N ASP A 133 -2.69 -8.89 -5.93
CA ASP A 133 -3.27 -10.13 -6.49
C ASP A 133 -2.77 -11.38 -5.72
N ALA A 134 -1.46 -11.47 -5.46
CA ALA A 134 -0.86 -12.57 -4.71
C ALA A 134 -1.33 -12.62 -3.25
N ALA A 135 -1.41 -11.45 -2.60
CA ALA A 135 -1.92 -11.33 -1.24
C ALA A 135 -3.39 -11.77 -1.17
N HIS A 136 -4.23 -11.27 -2.06
CA HIS A 136 -5.65 -11.57 -2.11
C HIS A 136 -5.95 -13.05 -2.36
N GLN A 137 -5.22 -13.69 -3.30
CA GLN A 137 -5.33 -15.14 -3.54
C GLN A 137 -5.03 -15.95 -2.29
N SER A 138 -4.19 -15.42 -1.41
CA SER A 138 -3.79 -16.06 -0.14
C SER A 138 -4.65 -15.64 1.06
N GLY A 139 -5.69 -14.84 0.85
CA GLY A 139 -6.53 -14.32 1.92
C GLY A 139 -5.82 -13.30 2.82
N VAL A 140 -4.79 -12.63 2.31
CA VAL A 140 -3.98 -11.62 3.00
C VAL A 140 -4.39 -10.25 2.50
N LYS A 141 -4.66 -9.31 3.41
CA LYS A 141 -4.94 -7.93 3.05
C LYS A 141 -3.69 -7.24 2.50
N SER A 142 -3.87 -6.41 1.49
CA SER A 142 -2.82 -5.59 0.89
C SER A 142 -3.05 -4.12 1.23
N LEU A 143 -2.07 -3.49 1.88
CA LEU A 143 -2.16 -2.08 2.29
C LEU A 143 -1.12 -1.25 1.55
N GLY A 144 -1.53 -0.07 1.11
CA GLY A 144 -0.61 0.97 0.67
C GLY A 144 0.06 1.65 1.85
N GLN A 145 1.08 2.45 1.60
CA GLN A 145 1.78 3.22 2.62
C GLN A 145 1.58 4.72 2.44
N ILE A 146 1.41 5.41 3.56
CA ILE A 146 1.52 6.85 3.69
C ILE A 146 2.63 7.12 4.70
N PHE A 147 3.75 7.67 4.21
CA PHE A 147 4.94 7.86 5.04
C PHE A 147 5.22 9.35 5.24
N PHE A 148 5.16 9.80 6.47
CA PHE A 148 5.63 11.12 6.87
C PHE A 148 6.96 10.97 7.60
N PRO A 149 8.10 11.05 6.88
CA PRO A 149 9.40 10.81 7.47
C PRO A 149 9.74 11.83 8.56
N PRO A 150 10.61 11.49 9.52
CA PRO A 150 11.12 12.47 10.47
C PRO A 150 11.96 13.54 9.76
N TYR A 151 12.08 14.70 10.38
CA TYR A 151 12.81 15.85 9.81
C TYR A 151 14.23 15.52 9.33
N ALA A 152 14.95 14.68 10.08
CA ALA A 152 16.29 14.24 9.73
C ALA A 152 16.37 13.50 8.36
N PHE A 153 15.24 12.95 7.89
CA PHE A 153 15.12 12.26 6.60
C PHE A 153 14.27 13.04 5.60
N GLY A 154 14.27 14.37 5.71
CA GLY A 154 13.57 15.26 4.79
C GLY A 154 12.07 15.42 5.06
N GLY A 155 11.60 15.02 6.24
CA GLY A 155 10.20 15.17 6.63
C GLY A 155 9.73 16.62 6.64
N ASN A 156 8.49 16.82 6.23
CA ASN A 156 7.87 18.14 6.14
C ASN A 156 6.48 18.12 6.79
N GLN A 157 6.34 18.86 7.88
CA GLN A 157 5.06 18.98 8.59
C GLN A 157 3.95 19.62 7.72
N ALA A 158 4.30 20.38 6.68
CA ALA A 158 3.31 20.92 5.75
C ALA A 158 2.53 19.81 5.04
N TRP A 159 3.16 18.69 4.71
CA TRP A 159 2.47 17.52 4.13
C TRP A 159 1.44 16.92 5.10
N VAL A 160 1.77 16.89 6.40
CA VAL A 160 0.82 16.43 7.44
C VAL A 160 -0.36 17.38 7.54
N ARG A 161 -0.11 18.69 7.53
CA ARG A 161 -1.17 19.73 7.58
C ARG A 161 -2.05 19.66 6.33
N GLU A 162 -1.45 19.49 5.15
CA GLU A 162 -2.18 19.34 3.89
C GLU A 162 -3.07 18.09 3.91
N MET A 163 -2.53 16.94 4.34
CA MET A 163 -3.29 15.70 4.46
C MET A 163 -4.51 15.83 5.38
N LEU A 164 -4.40 16.64 6.44
CA LEU A 164 -5.48 16.88 7.40
C LEU A 164 -6.36 18.08 7.04
N THR A 165 -6.25 18.61 5.82
CA THR A 165 -7.10 19.70 5.35
C THR A 165 -8.56 19.26 5.27
N LYS A 166 -9.45 20.12 5.76
CA LYS A 166 -10.89 19.94 5.66
C LYS A 166 -11.52 20.97 4.72
N GLU A 167 -12.46 20.50 3.93
CA GLU A 167 -13.40 21.36 3.17
C GLU A 167 -14.81 21.01 3.60
N ASN A 168 -15.61 22.02 3.94
CA ASN A 168 -16.99 21.84 4.44
C ASN A 168 -17.08 20.83 5.62
N GLY A 169 -16.06 20.79 6.48
CA GLY A 169 -16.02 19.92 7.66
C GLY A 169 -15.47 18.51 7.42
N SER A 170 -15.27 18.09 6.16
CA SER A 170 -14.78 16.75 5.77
C SER A 170 -13.32 16.78 5.36
N TYR A 171 -12.58 15.71 5.67
CA TYR A 171 -11.19 15.53 5.25
C TYR A 171 -11.12 15.17 3.77
N ILE A 172 -10.60 16.05 2.93
CA ILE A 172 -10.50 15.86 1.47
C ILE A 172 -9.72 14.59 1.15
N PHE A 173 -8.60 14.41 1.84
CA PHE A 173 -7.70 13.29 1.58
C PHE A 173 -8.23 11.95 2.10
N ALA A 174 -9.07 11.92 3.14
CA ALA A 174 -9.72 10.68 3.55
C ALA A 174 -10.59 10.12 2.40
N LYS A 175 -11.34 11.00 1.73
CA LYS A 175 -12.12 10.63 0.55
C LYS A 175 -11.23 10.19 -0.62
N LYS A 176 -10.18 10.97 -0.94
CA LYS A 176 -9.28 10.65 -2.05
C LYS A 176 -8.54 9.32 -1.86
N LEU A 177 -8.03 9.07 -0.67
CA LEU A 177 -7.36 7.82 -0.35
C LEU A 177 -8.31 6.62 -0.41
N TYR A 178 -9.57 6.82 -0.01
CA TYR A 178 -10.60 5.81 -0.18
C TYR A 178 -10.88 5.54 -1.67
N GLU A 179 -11.06 6.58 -2.49
CA GLU A 179 -11.28 6.47 -3.94
C GLU A 179 -10.13 5.71 -4.62
N ILE A 180 -8.88 6.01 -4.26
CA ILE A 180 -7.69 5.33 -4.79
C ILE A 180 -7.70 3.85 -4.40
N ALA A 181 -7.87 3.53 -3.12
CA ALA A 181 -7.87 2.16 -2.63
C ALA A 181 -8.99 1.34 -3.30
N LYS A 182 -10.19 1.88 -3.37
CA LYS A 182 -11.33 1.27 -4.05
C LYS A 182 -11.07 1.03 -5.53
N TYR A 183 -10.54 2.02 -6.25
CA TYR A 183 -10.28 1.89 -7.67
C TYR A 183 -9.15 0.88 -7.96
N MET A 184 -8.06 0.97 -7.21
CA MET A 184 -6.89 0.10 -7.40
C MET A 184 -7.08 -1.30 -6.80
N GLY A 185 -8.11 -1.49 -5.96
CA GLY A 185 -8.52 -2.80 -5.47
C GLY A 185 -7.64 -3.35 -4.34
N PHE A 186 -7.16 -2.50 -3.44
CA PHE A 186 -6.42 -2.90 -2.24
C PHE A 186 -7.19 -2.48 -0.97
N ASP A 187 -6.75 -2.94 0.21
CA ASP A 187 -7.60 -3.02 1.40
C ASP A 187 -7.41 -1.86 2.40
N GLY A 188 -6.76 -0.80 2.01
CA GLY A 188 -6.57 0.38 2.84
C GLY A 188 -5.11 0.81 3.00
N TRP A 189 -4.79 1.53 4.09
CA TRP A 189 -3.52 2.22 4.19
C TRP A 189 -2.83 1.98 5.53
N PHE A 190 -1.52 1.85 5.47
CA PHE A 190 -0.63 1.98 6.61
C PHE A 190 -0.14 3.44 6.69
N ILE A 191 -0.48 4.13 7.77
CA ILE A 191 -0.03 5.50 8.01
C ILE A 191 1.15 5.47 8.97
N ASN A 192 2.33 5.81 8.45
CA ASN A 192 3.56 5.99 9.21
C ASN A 192 3.79 7.49 9.46
N GLN A 193 3.44 7.97 10.66
CA GLN A 193 3.52 9.38 11.04
C GLN A 193 4.69 9.64 11.98
N GLU A 194 5.80 10.14 11.43
CA GLU A 194 7.01 10.48 12.19
C GLU A 194 7.43 11.96 12.07
N SER A 195 6.68 12.76 11.30
CA SER A 195 6.99 14.19 11.10
C SER A 195 6.48 15.11 12.22
N GLY A 196 5.58 14.65 13.08
CA GLY A 196 4.85 15.53 14.00
C GLY A 196 3.84 16.46 13.29
N GLY A 197 3.60 17.63 13.82
CA GLY A 197 2.73 18.64 13.18
C GLY A 197 1.22 18.38 13.27
N SER A 198 0.75 17.40 14.06
CA SER A 198 -0.65 17.04 14.21
C SER A 198 -0.94 16.44 15.58
N THR A 199 -2.21 16.32 15.91
CA THR A 199 -2.69 15.65 17.12
C THR A 199 -3.27 14.28 16.77
N LEU A 200 -3.30 13.39 17.77
CA LEU A 200 -3.95 12.08 17.61
C LEU A 200 -5.45 12.20 17.36
N SER A 201 -6.09 13.25 17.86
CA SER A 201 -7.52 13.49 17.64
C SER A 201 -7.84 13.88 16.20
N GLU A 202 -6.97 14.66 15.55
CA GLU A 202 -7.11 14.98 14.11
C GLU A 202 -7.01 13.71 13.28
N TRP A 203 -6.00 12.86 13.54
CA TRP A 203 -5.86 11.58 12.86
C TRP A 203 -7.01 10.61 13.15
N ALA A 204 -7.49 10.55 14.39
CA ALA A 204 -8.66 9.72 14.72
C ALA A 204 -9.89 10.16 13.92
N GLY A 205 -10.10 11.47 13.75
CA GLY A 205 -11.16 12.01 12.89
C GLY A 205 -11.00 11.63 11.42
N PHE A 206 -9.79 11.74 10.90
CA PHE A 206 -9.44 11.33 9.53
C PHE A 206 -9.69 9.84 9.29
N ILE A 207 -9.19 9.00 10.18
CA ILE A 207 -9.34 7.53 10.12
C ILE A 207 -10.81 7.13 10.20
N LYS A 208 -11.57 7.78 11.09
CA LYS A 208 -13.02 7.55 11.22
C LYS A 208 -13.74 7.87 9.90
N GLU A 209 -13.40 8.97 9.25
CA GLU A 209 -14.05 9.37 8.00
C GLU A 209 -13.70 8.41 6.84
N PHE A 210 -12.43 8.01 6.69
CA PHE A 210 -12.02 7.02 5.71
C PHE A 210 -12.83 5.72 5.85
N ASN A 211 -12.88 5.18 7.07
CA ASN A 211 -13.59 3.93 7.32
C ASN A 211 -15.11 4.05 7.18
N ALA A 212 -15.68 5.22 7.51
CA ALA A 212 -17.11 5.47 7.30
C ALA A 212 -17.50 5.46 5.81
N LEU A 213 -16.63 5.99 4.94
CA LEU A 213 -16.82 5.90 3.49
C LEU A 213 -16.77 4.45 3.01
N ALA A 214 -15.85 3.65 3.53
CA ALA A 214 -15.75 2.25 3.21
C ALA A 214 -16.97 1.45 3.68
N ASP A 215 -17.45 1.69 4.91
CA ASP A 215 -18.64 1.03 5.44
C ASP A 215 -19.90 1.43 4.63
N ALA A 216 -20.05 2.69 4.22
CA ALA A 216 -21.17 3.16 3.41
C ALA A 216 -21.25 2.47 2.04
N ASP A 217 -20.11 2.11 1.46
CA ASP A 217 -20.01 1.39 0.18
C ASP A 217 -20.01 -0.15 0.34
N GLY A 218 -20.15 -0.67 1.56
CA GLY A 218 -20.10 -2.10 1.84
C GLY A 218 -18.68 -2.71 1.80
N ASN A 219 -17.64 -1.91 1.74
CA ASN A 219 -16.23 -2.33 1.72
C ASN A 219 -15.67 -2.48 3.14
N SER A 220 -16.39 -3.16 4.01
CA SER A 220 -16.06 -3.31 5.44
C SER A 220 -14.74 -4.07 5.73
N HIS A 221 -14.07 -4.56 4.69
CA HIS A 221 -12.73 -5.15 4.78
C HIS A 221 -11.60 -4.11 4.78
N MET A 222 -11.86 -2.90 4.28
CA MET A 222 -10.87 -1.82 4.27
C MET A 222 -10.51 -1.36 5.68
N GLU A 223 -9.27 -0.95 5.86
CA GLU A 223 -8.76 -0.53 7.17
C GLU A 223 -7.69 0.55 7.07
N ILE A 224 -7.47 1.21 8.19
CA ILE A 224 -6.27 2.02 8.43
C ILE A 224 -5.45 1.34 9.53
N GLN A 225 -4.17 1.09 9.23
CA GLN A 225 -3.18 0.72 10.23
C GLN A 225 -2.33 1.94 10.56
N TRP A 226 -2.26 2.28 11.84
CA TRP A 226 -1.55 3.45 12.33
C TRP A 226 -0.20 3.10 12.92
N TYR A 227 0.80 3.94 12.69
CA TYR A 227 2.10 3.90 13.35
C TYR A 227 2.63 5.32 13.58
N ASN A 228 3.25 5.56 14.72
CA ASN A 228 3.83 6.84 15.09
C ASN A 228 5.04 6.69 16.03
N ALA A 229 5.88 5.69 15.79
CA ALA A 229 7.05 5.37 16.61
C ALA A 229 6.73 5.23 18.12
N SER A 230 5.52 4.76 18.45
CA SER A 230 5.10 4.53 19.84
C SER A 230 5.15 3.05 20.18
N GLY A 231 5.74 2.73 21.33
CA GLY A 231 5.69 1.39 21.93
C GLY A 231 4.41 1.11 22.71
N SER A 232 3.47 2.06 22.76
CA SER A 232 2.22 1.92 23.52
C SER A 232 0.99 2.13 22.64
N PRO A 233 -0.09 1.35 22.88
CA PRO A 233 -1.35 1.54 22.17
C PRO A 233 -1.96 2.92 22.43
N SER A 234 -2.53 3.53 21.36
CA SER A 234 -3.29 4.78 21.46
C SER A 234 -4.79 4.50 21.50
N PRO A 235 -5.45 4.66 22.68
CA PRO A 235 -6.90 4.51 22.74
C PRO A 235 -7.65 5.50 21.82
N THR A 236 -7.12 6.69 21.61
CA THR A 236 -7.69 7.71 20.72
C THR A 236 -7.77 7.19 19.29
N ILE A 237 -6.70 6.59 18.80
CA ILE A 237 -6.64 6.01 17.44
C ILE A 237 -7.50 4.75 17.35
N LEU A 238 -7.29 3.79 18.27
CA LEU A 238 -7.94 2.48 18.19
C LEU A 238 -9.46 2.55 18.35
N LYS A 239 -9.98 3.54 19.09
CA LYS A 239 -11.42 3.78 19.23
C LYS A 239 -12.04 4.57 18.07
N SER A 240 -11.24 5.05 17.11
CA SER A 240 -11.75 5.81 15.97
C SER A 240 -12.69 5.01 15.10
N HIS A 241 -12.36 3.72 14.87
CA HIS A 241 -13.19 2.79 14.12
C HIS A 241 -12.80 1.33 14.39
N LYS A 242 -13.74 0.38 14.22
CA LYS A 242 -13.51 -1.08 14.37
C LYS A 242 -12.43 -1.65 13.45
N ASN A 243 -12.25 -1.04 12.26
CA ASN A 243 -11.25 -1.42 11.26
C ASN A 243 -9.98 -0.56 11.38
N THR A 244 -9.65 -0.14 12.59
CA THR A 244 -8.39 0.57 12.88
C THR A 244 -7.51 -0.33 13.71
N SER A 245 -6.28 -0.52 13.25
CA SER A 245 -5.24 -1.21 14.00
C SER A 245 -4.04 -0.29 14.22
N GLN A 246 -3.18 -0.65 15.16
CA GLN A 246 -1.95 0.07 15.41
C GLN A 246 -0.77 -0.89 15.34
N PHE A 247 0.25 -0.48 14.60
CA PHE A 247 1.56 -1.12 14.65
C PHE A 247 2.37 -0.46 15.76
N LEU A 248 2.90 -1.25 16.68
CA LEU A 248 3.67 -0.75 17.81
C LEU A 248 5.16 -0.91 17.55
N GLU A 249 5.92 0.11 17.89
CA GLU A 249 7.38 0.04 17.91
C GLU A 249 7.82 -0.77 19.12
N TYR A 250 8.41 -1.93 18.88
CA TYR A 250 9.19 -2.64 19.87
C TYR A 250 10.67 -2.39 19.58
N GLY A 251 11.10 -1.15 19.85
CA GLY A 251 12.32 -0.57 19.33
C GLY A 251 13.57 -1.43 19.48
N ALA A 252 14.54 -1.17 18.62
CA ALA A 252 15.83 -1.87 18.54
C ALA A 252 16.63 -1.85 19.87
N ASN A 253 16.25 -1.02 20.81
CA ASN A 253 16.80 -0.92 22.17
C ASN A 253 15.89 -1.59 23.22
N GLY A 254 14.78 -2.21 22.80
CA GLY A 254 13.83 -2.82 23.72
C GLY A 254 14.30 -4.18 24.24
N ASP A 255 14.16 -4.38 25.53
CA ASP A 255 14.17 -5.73 26.09
C ASP A 255 12.86 -6.42 25.68
N TYR A 256 12.89 -7.15 24.57
CA TYR A 256 11.74 -7.90 24.08
C TYR A 256 11.11 -8.83 25.14
N ARG A 257 11.90 -9.34 26.08
CA ARG A 257 11.43 -10.18 27.18
C ARG A 257 10.58 -9.39 28.16
N GLY A 258 11.00 -8.16 28.50
CA GLY A 258 10.22 -7.27 29.35
C GLY A 258 8.89 -6.88 28.71
N GLN A 259 8.88 -6.61 27.42
CA GLN A 259 7.66 -6.30 26.66
C GLN A 259 6.73 -7.52 26.53
N ALA A 260 7.29 -8.70 26.28
CA ALA A 260 6.52 -9.94 26.24
C ALA A 260 5.82 -10.21 27.57
N SER A 261 6.48 -9.96 28.71
CA SER A 261 5.86 -10.10 30.03
C SER A 261 4.74 -9.09 30.28
N GLN A 262 4.87 -7.86 29.79
CA GLN A 262 3.80 -6.83 29.88
C GLN A 262 2.56 -7.20 29.07
N LEU A 263 2.73 -7.95 27.97
CA LEU A 263 1.65 -8.47 27.14
C LEU A 263 1.11 -9.83 27.65
N GLY A 264 1.60 -10.33 28.78
CA GLY A 264 1.21 -11.63 29.32
C GLY A 264 1.76 -12.83 28.51
N CYS A 265 2.73 -12.59 27.63
CA CYS A 265 3.43 -13.65 26.90
C CYS A 265 4.60 -14.16 27.75
N THR A 266 4.40 -15.20 28.54
CA THR A 266 5.47 -15.91 29.28
C THR A 266 5.85 -17.22 28.60
#